data_120cfb7470462c8788a000d3931eced2
#
_entry.id   120cfb7470462c8788a000d3931eced2
#
_cell.length_a   1.000
_cell.length_b   1.000
_cell.length_c   1.000
_cell.angle_alpha   90.00
_cell.angle_beta   90.00
_cell.angle_gamma   90.00
#
_symmetry.space_group_name_H-M   'P 1'
#
loop_
_entity.id
_entity.type
_entity.pdbx_description
1 polymer ?
#
loop_
_entity_poly.entity_id
_entity_poly.type
_entity_poly.pdbx_seq_one_letter_code
_entity_poly.pdbx_strand_id
1 'polypeptide(L)'
;MTHPNTLPIPTTYRNERDYPFCPGCGHGLILNQLNAALVKLGLDPKRVVIVTDIGCQGLGDQYFTTHAFHGLHGRSIAYASGIKLADPDLKVIVIMGDGGTGIGGAHLLNAARRNIGLTVLVFNNFNFGMTGGEHSVTTPPGGVTATTRAGNVERPLDVCATVAVNGAGYVWRGTAFDKDLAEIIAEAVRSESFALLDIWELCTAYYVPNNEFSRKSLEATRITLGMAAGVLQRETRPEYARALRGTEECFARSRGAEEKPLRPRPLPALFSSTLDREFRFVIAGSAGGKVRSTARLIGEAAILSGLRAAQQDDYPVTVQTGHSISELIFSPREILFTGVTRPDALVLVTEDGRKMAGHYLRALTPESWLFVTPEYAWLETPARKIVFNFEEAGIKGGKKNLGLLMTAAALRVLNLFPIAACEEAIRRSSRSPIREESLETLAQSALTADLPAVALPG
;
A
#
# COMPACT_ATOMS: atom_id res chain seq x y z
N MET A 1 -19.02 9.30 23.93
CA MET A 1 -19.18 7.83 24.11
C MET A 1 -17.95 7.19 23.49
N THR A 2 -17.07 6.61 24.29
CA THR A 2 -15.89 5.88 23.81
C THR A 2 -16.36 4.57 23.18
N HIS A 3 -16.09 4.38 21.90
CA HIS A 3 -16.34 3.10 21.22
C HIS A 3 -15.55 1.99 21.96
N PRO A 4 -16.17 0.86 22.33
CA PRO A 4 -15.55 -0.20 23.11
C PRO A 4 -14.41 -0.97 22.40
N ASN A 5 -13.92 -0.48 21.26
CA ASN A 5 -12.89 -1.09 20.42
C ASN A 5 -11.80 -0.10 19.96
N THR A 6 -11.53 0.96 20.71
CA THR A 6 -10.38 1.84 20.42
C THR A 6 -9.08 1.14 20.80
N LEU A 7 -8.14 1.10 19.87
CA LEU A 7 -6.77 0.66 20.16
C LEU A 7 -6.10 1.69 21.08
N PRO A 8 -5.15 1.26 21.94
CA PRO A 8 -4.34 2.22 22.70
C PRO A 8 -3.62 3.15 21.71
N ILE A 9 -3.53 4.44 22.04
CA ILE A 9 -2.81 5.43 21.24
C ILE A 9 -1.34 5.00 21.17
N PRO A 10 -0.80 4.76 19.95
CA PRO A 10 0.56 4.26 19.80
C PRO A 10 1.58 5.36 20.07
N THR A 11 2.75 4.98 20.57
CA THR A 11 3.92 5.89 20.68
C THR A 11 4.59 6.15 19.35
N THR A 12 4.29 5.36 18.33
CA THR A 12 4.68 5.55 16.94
C THR A 12 3.66 4.91 16.01
N TYR A 13 3.39 5.55 14.88
CA TYR A 13 2.57 5.00 13.80
C TYR A 13 3.42 4.34 12.71
N ARG A 14 4.75 4.40 12.83
CA ARG A 14 5.68 3.69 11.97
C ARG A 14 5.86 2.24 12.41
N ASN A 15 6.02 1.36 11.41
CA ASN A 15 6.59 0.03 11.64
C ASN A 15 8.14 0.10 11.68
N GLU A 16 8.79 -1.05 11.94
CA GLU A 16 10.24 -1.16 12.10
C GLU A 16 11.01 -1.28 10.77
N ARG A 17 10.33 -1.20 9.61
CA ARG A 17 10.96 -1.34 8.29
C ARG A 17 11.81 -0.11 7.97
N ASP A 18 12.98 -0.33 7.36
CA ASP A 18 13.81 0.74 6.82
C ASP A 18 13.19 1.32 5.55
N TYR A 19 13.33 2.62 5.34
CA TYR A 19 12.87 3.27 4.14
C TYR A 19 13.72 2.87 2.92
N PRO A 20 13.12 2.67 1.74
CA PRO A 20 13.83 2.27 0.52
C PRO A 20 14.40 3.45 -0.25
N PHE A 21 14.35 4.66 0.31
CA PHE A 21 14.71 5.89 -0.40
C PHE A 21 16.22 6.07 -0.52
N CYS A 22 16.62 6.82 -1.54
CA CYS A 22 18.04 7.15 -1.76
C CYS A 22 18.64 7.90 -0.56
N PRO A 23 19.93 7.72 -0.25
CA PRO A 23 20.59 8.48 0.81
C PRO A 23 20.46 10.00 0.59
N GLY A 24 20.00 10.72 1.61
CA GLY A 24 19.77 12.16 1.55
C GLY A 24 18.48 12.62 0.86
N CYS A 25 17.67 11.71 0.35
CA CYS A 25 16.34 12.01 -0.17
C CYS A 25 15.42 12.56 0.93
N GLY A 26 14.60 13.56 0.61
CA GLY A 26 13.70 14.21 1.57
C GLY A 26 12.51 13.37 2.02
N HIS A 27 12.13 12.33 1.27
CA HIS A 27 10.96 11.49 1.56
C HIS A 27 10.96 10.93 2.98
N GLY A 28 12.10 10.38 3.43
CA GLY A 28 12.22 9.83 4.78
C GLY A 28 12.05 10.88 5.88
N LEU A 29 12.51 12.10 5.64
CA LEU A 29 12.32 13.22 6.57
C LEU A 29 10.84 13.57 6.70
N ILE A 30 10.13 13.71 5.58
CA ILE A 30 8.71 14.06 5.57
C ILE A 30 7.86 12.96 6.24
N LEU A 31 8.13 11.67 5.96
CA LEU A 31 7.42 10.57 6.62
C LEU A 31 7.68 10.51 8.12
N ASN A 32 8.89 10.86 8.58
CA ASN A 32 9.18 10.98 10.01
C ASN A 32 8.41 12.14 10.66
N GLN A 33 8.27 13.28 9.96
CA GLN A 33 7.47 14.40 10.44
C GLN A 33 5.97 14.07 10.45
N LEU A 34 5.47 13.30 9.46
CA LEU A 34 4.11 12.79 9.47
C LEU A 34 3.87 11.87 10.68
N ASN A 35 4.80 10.95 10.96
CA ASN A 35 4.72 10.11 12.16
C ASN A 35 4.66 10.96 13.43
N ALA A 36 5.53 11.93 13.58
CA ALA A 36 5.55 12.84 14.73
C ALA A 36 4.23 13.63 14.88
N ALA A 37 3.66 14.08 13.76
CA ALA A 37 2.36 14.74 13.72
C ALA A 37 1.22 13.82 14.20
N LEU A 38 1.19 12.58 13.73
CA LEU A 38 0.19 11.58 14.13
C LEU A 38 0.30 11.24 15.62
N VAL A 39 1.53 11.05 16.13
CA VAL A 39 1.78 10.83 17.57
C VAL A 39 1.26 11.98 18.38
N LYS A 40 1.56 13.22 17.98
CA LYS A 40 1.08 14.44 18.65
C LYS A 40 -0.45 14.56 18.65
N LEU A 41 -1.10 14.11 17.58
CA LEU A 41 -2.55 14.15 17.45
C LEU A 41 -3.23 13.05 18.29
N GLY A 42 -2.54 11.97 18.62
CA GLY A 42 -3.08 10.87 19.41
C GLY A 42 -4.30 10.20 18.77
N LEU A 43 -4.29 10.03 17.44
CA LEU A 43 -5.43 9.49 16.70
C LEU A 43 -5.50 7.96 16.84
N ASP A 44 -6.71 7.40 16.88
CA ASP A 44 -6.88 5.96 16.71
C ASP A 44 -6.38 5.56 15.31
N PRO A 45 -5.41 4.63 15.17
CA PRO A 45 -4.91 4.18 13.88
C PRO A 45 -6.00 3.71 12.91
N LYS A 46 -7.09 3.16 13.42
CA LYS A 46 -8.25 2.74 12.63
C LYS A 46 -9.07 3.91 12.05
N ARG A 47 -8.85 5.12 12.55
CA ARG A 47 -9.51 6.33 12.06
C ARG A 47 -8.62 7.14 11.11
N VAL A 48 -7.42 6.64 10.79
CA VAL A 48 -6.48 7.26 9.86
C VAL A 48 -6.33 6.40 8.62
N VAL A 49 -6.44 7.01 7.45
CA VAL A 49 -6.21 6.36 6.15
C VAL A 49 -5.14 7.15 5.39
N ILE A 50 -4.04 6.49 5.05
CA ILE A 50 -3.00 7.04 4.18
C ILE A 50 -3.30 6.58 2.75
N VAL A 51 -3.55 7.53 1.85
CA VAL A 51 -3.78 7.27 0.42
C VAL A 51 -2.55 7.71 -0.34
N THR A 52 -1.90 6.80 -1.06
CA THR A 52 -0.70 7.11 -1.81
C THR A 52 -0.92 7.13 -3.31
N ASP A 53 -0.11 7.94 -3.99
CA ASP A 53 0.02 7.99 -5.44
C ASP A 53 1.16 7.08 -5.92
N ILE A 54 1.46 7.07 -7.20
CA ILE A 54 2.59 6.34 -7.79
C ILE A 54 3.83 7.23 -7.77
N GLY A 55 4.99 6.61 -7.54
CA GLY A 55 6.30 7.25 -7.44
C GLY A 55 7.01 6.83 -6.15
N CYS A 56 8.21 7.37 -5.90
CA CYS A 56 8.98 7.01 -4.71
C CYS A 56 8.20 7.23 -3.41
N GLN A 57 7.51 8.35 -3.30
CA GLN A 57 6.67 8.70 -2.14
C GLN A 57 5.47 7.75 -1.99
N GLY A 58 5.02 7.11 -3.08
CA GLY A 58 3.93 6.14 -3.06
C GLY A 58 4.22 4.91 -2.23
N LEU A 59 5.50 4.57 -2.06
CA LEU A 59 5.93 3.47 -1.19
C LEU A 59 5.74 3.79 0.30
N GLY A 60 5.39 5.03 0.65
CA GLY A 60 5.27 5.50 2.02
C GLY A 60 4.19 4.80 2.85
N ASP A 61 3.13 4.32 2.21
CA ASP A 61 2.00 3.63 2.86
C ASP A 61 2.41 2.37 3.63
N GLN A 62 3.43 1.65 3.14
CA GLN A 62 3.93 0.41 3.73
C GLN A 62 4.63 0.60 5.10
N TYR A 63 4.90 1.85 5.49
CA TYR A 63 5.68 2.16 6.69
C TYR A 63 4.82 2.61 7.87
N PHE A 64 3.50 2.63 7.70
CA PHE A 64 2.57 3.05 8.76
C PHE A 64 1.66 1.90 9.19
N THR A 65 1.25 1.93 10.44
CA THR A 65 0.33 0.97 11.08
C THR A 65 -1.12 1.47 11.08
N THR A 66 -1.45 2.35 10.13
CA THR A 66 -2.78 2.87 9.85
C THR A 66 -3.43 2.11 8.70
N HIS A 67 -4.67 2.42 8.34
CA HIS A 67 -5.19 1.99 7.06
C HIS A 67 -4.41 2.65 5.92
N ALA A 68 -4.27 1.93 4.81
CA ALA A 68 -3.58 2.41 3.62
C ALA A 68 -4.36 2.07 2.35
N PHE A 69 -4.26 2.94 1.35
CA PHE A 69 -4.80 2.71 0.01
C PHE A 69 -3.80 3.20 -1.03
N HIS A 70 -3.25 2.27 -1.81
CA HIS A 70 -2.34 2.55 -2.92
C HIS A 70 -3.10 2.47 -4.23
N GLY A 71 -3.06 3.52 -5.04
CA GLY A 71 -3.89 3.61 -6.24
C GLY A 71 -3.12 3.93 -7.52
N LEU A 72 -3.85 4.33 -8.57
CA LEU A 72 -3.29 4.71 -9.86
C LEU A 72 -2.69 6.11 -9.82
N HIS A 73 -1.67 6.33 -10.65
CA HIS A 73 -0.95 7.60 -10.76
C HIS A 73 -1.88 8.78 -11.07
N GLY A 74 -1.77 9.85 -10.28
CA GLY A 74 -2.61 11.03 -10.36
C GLY A 74 -4.07 10.82 -9.96
N ARG A 75 -4.42 9.67 -9.34
CA ARG A 75 -5.79 9.36 -8.92
C ARG A 75 -5.98 9.29 -7.41
N SER A 76 -4.92 9.47 -6.63
CA SER A 76 -4.95 9.42 -5.16
C SER A 76 -6.01 10.35 -4.56
N ILE A 77 -6.16 11.58 -5.07
CA ILE A 77 -7.20 12.52 -4.62
C ILE A 77 -8.62 11.98 -4.89
N ALA A 78 -8.83 11.31 -6.02
CA ALA A 78 -10.14 10.75 -6.35
C ALA A 78 -10.52 9.61 -5.40
N TYR A 79 -9.58 8.70 -5.12
CA TYR A 79 -9.78 7.63 -4.15
C TYR A 79 -10.01 8.16 -2.73
N ALA A 80 -9.16 9.11 -2.30
CA ALA A 80 -9.28 9.77 -1.00
C ALA A 80 -10.63 10.46 -0.84
N SER A 81 -11.10 11.14 -1.89
CA SER A 81 -12.43 11.76 -1.91
C SER A 81 -13.55 10.73 -1.70
N GLY A 82 -13.47 9.59 -2.40
CA GLY A 82 -14.42 8.49 -2.23
C GLY A 82 -14.43 7.92 -0.80
N ILE A 83 -13.24 7.70 -0.22
CA ILE A 83 -13.08 7.22 1.15
C ILE A 83 -13.69 8.24 2.14
N LYS A 84 -13.39 9.52 1.99
CA LYS A 84 -13.90 10.59 2.86
C LYS A 84 -15.42 10.74 2.75
N LEU A 85 -15.99 10.59 1.54
CA LEU A 85 -17.43 10.59 1.34
C LEU A 85 -18.11 9.37 1.96
N ALA A 86 -17.47 8.20 1.91
CA ALA A 86 -18.01 6.98 2.52
C ALA A 86 -18.03 7.06 4.05
N ASP A 87 -16.98 7.62 4.67
CA ASP A 87 -16.91 7.86 6.11
C ASP A 87 -16.25 9.24 6.41
N PRO A 88 -17.07 10.28 6.65
CA PRO A 88 -16.59 11.63 6.94
C PRO A 88 -15.76 11.77 8.22
N ASP A 89 -15.80 10.77 9.10
CA ASP A 89 -15.06 10.82 10.37
C ASP A 89 -13.63 10.31 10.25
N LEU A 90 -13.26 9.69 9.13
CA LEU A 90 -11.89 9.29 8.86
C LEU A 90 -10.99 10.51 8.65
N LYS A 91 -9.76 10.45 9.17
CA LYS A 91 -8.68 11.35 8.82
C LYS A 91 -7.96 10.77 7.60
N VAL A 92 -8.22 11.37 6.44
CA VAL A 92 -7.68 10.89 5.16
C VAL A 92 -6.51 11.78 4.76
N ILE A 93 -5.32 11.17 4.71
CA ILE A 93 -4.05 11.83 4.38
C ILE A 93 -3.59 11.30 3.03
N VAL A 94 -3.38 12.20 2.07
CA VAL A 94 -2.90 11.87 0.74
C VAL A 94 -1.41 12.18 0.64
N ILE A 95 -0.62 11.22 0.21
CA ILE A 95 0.81 11.40 -0.13
C ILE A 95 0.95 11.27 -1.63
N MET A 96 1.38 12.35 -2.28
CA MET A 96 1.60 12.39 -3.72
C MET A 96 2.83 13.20 -4.07
N GLY A 97 3.48 12.90 -5.18
CA GLY A 97 4.58 13.69 -5.72
C GLY A 97 4.07 14.82 -6.62
N ASP A 98 5.00 15.68 -7.02
CA ASP A 98 4.77 16.73 -8.01
C ASP A 98 4.29 16.18 -9.35
N GLY A 99 4.82 15.03 -9.80
CA GLY A 99 4.33 14.33 -10.98
C GLY A 99 2.86 13.91 -10.86
N GLY A 100 2.49 13.26 -9.76
CA GLY A 100 1.10 12.89 -9.47
C GLY A 100 0.18 14.11 -9.37
N THR A 101 0.69 15.21 -8.82
CA THR A 101 -0.03 16.50 -8.73
C THR A 101 -0.36 17.04 -10.11
N GLY A 102 0.57 16.97 -11.07
CA GLY A 102 0.33 17.38 -12.45
C GLY A 102 -0.68 16.49 -13.16
N ILE A 103 -0.49 15.16 -13.10
CA ILE A 103 -1.41 14.18 -13.72
C ILE A 103 -2.82 14.29 -13.13
N GLY A 104 -2.91 14.49 -11.81
CA GLY A 104 -4.16 14.56 -11.07
C GLY A 104 -4.74 15.95 -10.87
N GLY A 105 -4.25 16.97 -11.59
CA GLY A 105 -4.59 18.37 -11.35
C GLY A 105 -6.08 18.67 -11.31
N ALA A 106 -6.87 18.07 -12.21
CA ALA A 106 -8.33 18.24 -12.21
C ALA A 106 -9.00 17.69 -10.91
N HIS A 107 -8.49 16.57 -10.38
CA HIS A 107 -9.00 16.03 -9.11
C HIS A 107 -8.64 16.92 -7.94
N LEU A 108 -7.40 17.45 -7.94
CA LEU A 108 -6.91 18.39 -6.92
C LEU A 108 -7.79 19.64 -6.86
N LEU A 109 -8.03 20.29 -8.01
CA LEU A 109 -8.88 21.47 -8.11
C LEU A 109 -10.29 21.21 -7.61
N ASN A 110 -10.90 20.10 -8.03
CA ASN A 110 -12.27 19.77 -7.65
C ASN A 110 -12.42 19.42 -6.17
N ALA A 111 -11.42 18.77 -5.57
CA ALA A 111 -11.43 18.48 -4.13
C ALA A 111 -11.30 19.78 -3.30
N ALA A 112 -10.39 20.68 -3.70
CA ALA A 112 -10.25 21.98 -3.07
C ALA A 112 -11.53 22.83 -3.17
N ARG A 113 -12.10 22.94 -4.37
CA ARG A 113 -13.34 23.70 -4.62
C ARG A 113 -14.50 23.21 -3.76
N ARG A 114 -14.65 21.89 -3.59
CA ARG A 114 -15.69 21.30 -2.75
C ARG A 114 -15.36 21.35 -1.26
N ASN A 115 -14.13 21.64 -0.89
CA ASN A 115 -13.64 21.54 0.47
C ASN A 115 -13.82 20.13 1.07
N ILE A 116 -13.41 19.11 0.32
CA ILE A 116 -13.39 17.73 0.83
C ILE A 116 -12.28 17.62 1.88
N GLY A 117 -12.59 17.18 3.09
CA GLY A 117 -11.70 17.15 4.26
C GLY A 117 -10.53 16.17 4.11
N LEU A 118 -9.61 16.49 3.20
CA LEU A 118 -8.38 15.74 2.91
C LEU A 118 -7.17 16.55 3.36
N THR A 119 -6.15 15.88 3.89
CA THR A 119 -4.81 16.47 4.08
C THR A 119 -3.89 15.96 3.00
N VAL A 120 -3.48 16.83 2.07
CA VAL A 120 -2.65 16.49 0.92
C VAL A 120 -1.21 16.92 1.18
N LEU A 121 -0.29 15.98 1.23
CA LEU A 121 1.15 16.20 1.33
C LEU A 121 1.76 16.00 -0.06
N VAL A 122 2.19 17.08 -0.70
CA VAL A 122 2.90 17.05 -1.97
C VAL A 122 4.39 16.96 -1.69
N PHE A 123 5.00 15.83 -2.00
CA PHE A 123 6.43 15.61 -1.93
C PHE A 123 7.05 16.15 -3.22
N ASN A 124 7.46 17.40 -3.19
CA ASN A 124 7.84 18.14 -4.38
C ASN A 124 9.38 18.20 -4.53
N ASN A 125 9.88 17.36 -5.41
CA ASN A 125 11.31 17.25 -5.71
C ASN A 125 11.68 17.66 -7.15
N PHE A 126 10.74 18.30 -7.85
CA PHE A 126 10.88 18.89 -9.17
C PHE A 126 11.12 17.93 -10.33
N ASN A 127 10.87 16.61 -10.13
CA ASN A 127 11.00 15.61 -11.19
C ASN A 127 10.22 14.32 -10.90
N PHE A 128 9.99 13.51 -11.95
CA PHE A 128 9.57 12.11 -11.79
C PHE A 128 10.80 11.26 -11.41
N GLY A 129 11.06 11.11 -10.10
CA GLY A 129 12.28 10.44 -9.62
C GLY A 129 12.34 8.95 -9.92
N MET A 130 11.24 8.20 -9.71
CA MET A 130 11.24 6.75 -9.82
C MET A 130 11.52 6.23 -11.24
N THR A 131 11.15 6.96 -12.27
CA THR A 131 11.23 6.55 -13.68
C THR A 131 12.49 7.00 -14.41
N GLY A 132 13.34 7.83 -13.76
CA GLY A 132 14.62 8.21 -14.33
C GLY A 132 14.92 9.71 -14.32
N GLY A 133 14.11 10.51 -13.61
CA GLY A 133 14.34 11.93 -13.43
C GLY A 133 13.83 12.80 -14.59
N GLU A 134 12.64 12.50 -15.09
CA GLU A 134 11.95 13.30 -16.10
C GLU A 134 11.38 14.58 -15.48
N HIS A 135 11.15 15.62 -16.28
CA HIS A 135 10.56 16.87 -15.80
C HIS A 135 9.10 16.68 -15.35
N SER A 136 8.71 17.39 -14.33
CA SER A 136 7.35 17.48 -13.81
C SER A 136 6.77 18.86 -14.01
N VAL A 137 5.50 19.05 -13.67
CA VAL A 137 4.83 20.34 -13.74
C VAL A 137 5.42 21.41 -12.80
N THR A 138 6.21 21.02 -11.82
CA THR A 138 6.85 21.93 -10.86
C THR A 138 8.33 22.18 -11.17
N THR A 139 8.90 21.51 -12.18
CA THR A 139 10.30 21.72 -12.57
C THR A 139 10.54 23.20 -12.90
N PRO A 140 11.48 23.89 -12.21
CA PRO A 140 11.76 25.29 -12.48
C PRO A 140 12.28 25.54 -13.90
N PRO A 141 12.13 26.78 -14.43
CA PRO A 141 12.77 27.16 -15.68
C PRO A 141 14.29 26.95 -15.60
N GLY A 142 14.88 26.43 -16.66
CA GLY A 142 16.29 26.07 -16.71
C GLY A 142 16.62 24.72 -16.02
N GLY A 143 15.66 24.09 -15.34
CA GLY A 143 15.88 22.79 -14.70
C GLY A 143 16.24 21.68 -15.70
N VAL A 144 17.38 21.03 -15.47
CA VAL A 144 17.90 19.95 -16.31
C VAL A 144 17.37 18.60 -15.78
N THR A 145 16.70 17.87 -16.66
CA THR A 145 16.14 16.55 -16.35
C THR A 145 16.38 15.59 -17.52
N ALA A 146 16.02 14.33 -17.39
CA ALA A 146 16.14 13.35 -18.48
C ALA A 146 15.39 13.76 -19.74
N THR A 147 14.30 14.52 -19.62
CA THR A 147 13.45 14.99 -20.73
C THR A 147 13.65 16.47 -21.08
N THR A 148 14.36 17.24 -20.24
CA THR A 148 14.70 18.66 -20.48
C THR A 148 16.21 18.88 -20.40
N ARG A 149 16.98 18.20 -21.23
CA ARG A 149 18.45 18.19 -21.19
C ARG A 149 19.12 19.55 -21.43
N ALA A 150 18.45 20.44 -22.15
CA ALA A 150 18.87 21.82 -22.39
C ALA A 150 18.29 22.82 -21.38
N GLY A 151 17.63 22.34 -20.34
CA GLY A 151 16.89 23.14 -19.37
C GLY A 151 15.39 23.20 -19.69
N ASN A 152 14.57 23.21 -18.63
CA ASN A 152 13.12 23.36 -18.76
C ASN A 152 12.76 24.76 -19.22
N VAL A 153 11.84 24.89 -20.19
CA VAL A 153 11.33 26.17 -20.72
C VAL A 153 9.92 26.48 -20.22
N GLU A 154 9.27 25.52 -19.56
CA GLU A 154 7.90 25.67 -19.10
C GLU A 154 7.83 26.50 -17.80
N ARG A 155 6.72 27.23 -17.62
CA ARG A 155 6.39 27.84 -16.36
C ARG A 155 5.97 26.77 -15.36
N PRO A 156 6.58 26.69 -14.17
CA PRO A 156 6.18 25.73 -13.16
C PRO A 156 4.79 26.03 -12.59
N LEU A 157 4.04 24.98 -12.30
CA LEU A 157 2.76 25.08 -11.62
C LEU A 157 2.97 25.58 -10.18
N ASP A 158 2.36 26.69 -9.81
CA ASP A 158 2.19 27.05 -8.41
C ASP A 158 1.01 26.29 -7.83
N VAL A 159 1.31 25.13 -7.24
CA VAL A 159 0.31 24.21 -6.66
C VAL A 159 -0.48 24.91 -5.55
N CYS A 160 0.20 25.67 -4.68
CA CYS A 160 -0.44 26.38 -3.58
C CYS A 160 -1.41 27.46 -4.06
N ALA A 161 -0.97 28.35 -4.94
CA ALA A 161 -1.83 29.39 -5.50
C ALA A 161 -3.03 28.77 -6.24
N THR A 162 -2.80 27.66 -6.95
CA THR A 162 -3.84 26.95 -7.69
C THR A 162 -4.95 26.42 -6.79
N VAL A 163 -4.64 25.79 -5.67
CA VAL A 163 -5.66 25.29 -4.74
C VAL A 163 -6.25 26.40 -3.87
N ALA A 164 -5.48 27.43 -3.55
CA ALA A 164 -5.96 28.58 -2.77
C ALA A 164 -7.06 29.31 -3.52
N VAL A 165 -6.84 29.66 -4.80
CA VAL A 165 -7.86 30.35 -5.61
C VAL A 165 -9.11 29.49 -5.81
N ASN A 166 -9.00 28.17 -5.71
CA ASN A 166 -10.12 27.23 -5.75
C ASN A 166 -10.75 26.98 -4.38
N GLY A 167 -10.36 27.70 -3.34
CA GLY A 167 -11.02 27.70 -2.03
C GLY A 167 -10.60 26.55 -1.10
N ALA A 168 -9.34 26.09 -1.19
CA ALA A 168 -8.78 25.22 -0.17
C ALA A 168 -8.83 25.90 1.22
N GLY A 169 -9.18 25.18 2.27
CA GLY A 169 -9.29 25.76 3.62
C GLY A 169 -7.94 25.99 4.29
N TYR A 170 -6.93 25.19 3.96
CA TYR A 170 -5.59 25.33 4.51
C TYR A 170 -4.53 25.10 3.42
N VAL A 171 -3.63 26.04 3.25
CA VAL A 171 -2.54 25.93 2.25
C VAL A 171 -1.23 26.40 2.87
N TRP A 172 -0.21 25.56 2.74
CA TRP A 172 1.13 25.84 3.25
C TRP A 172 2.20 25.44 2.22
N ARG A 173 3.28 26.20 2.16
CA ARG A 173 4.49 25.86 1.41
C ARG A 173 5.73 26.02 2.27
N GLY A 174 6.61 25.02 2.21
CA GLY A 174 7.91 25.05 2.85
C GLY A 174 8.77 23.89 2.37
N THR A 175 9.67 23.42 3.22
CA THR A 175 10.64 22.38 2.87
C THR A 175 10.59 21.19 3.83
N ALA A 176 11.12 20.05 3.39
CA ALA A 176 11.32 18.87 4.25
C ALA A 176 12.26 19.15 5.45
N PHE A 177 12.97 20.28 5.43
CA PHE A 177 13.95 20.68 6.45
C PHE A 177 13.40 21.64 7.50
N ASP A 178 12.13 22.04 7.37
CA ASP A 178 11.50 22.96 8.32
C ASP A 178 11.26 22.23 9.64
N LYS A 179 11.72 22.87 10.73
CA LYS A 179 11.74 22.25 12.07
C LYS A 179 10.35 22.03 12.65
N ASP A 180 9.38 22.83 12.23
CA ASP A 180 7.99 22.83 12.65
C ASP A 180 7.06 22.05 11.70
N LEU A 181 7.61 21.33 10.73
CA LEU A 181 6.82 20.59 9.73
C LEU A 181 5.82 19.62 10.37
N ALA A 182 6.18 18.95 11.46
CA ALA A 182 5.27 18.08 12.19
C ALA A 182 4.06 18.84 12.78
N GLU A 183 4.30 20.04 13.27
CA GLU A 183 3.25 20.95 13.79
C GLU A 183 2.29 21.37 12.67
N ILE A 184 2.86 21.75 11.54
CA ILE A 184 2.12 22.17 10.34
C ILE A 184 1.25 21.02 9.82
N ILE A 185 1.81 19.80 9.73
CA ILE A 185 1.04 18.61 9.34
C ILE A 185 -0.10 18.36 10.35
N ALA A 186 0.20 18.43 11.65
CA ALA A 186 -0.81 18.23 12.68
C ALA A 186 -1.94 19.29 12.62
N GLU A 187 -1.60 20.54 12.33
CA GLU A 187 -2.57 21.60 12.13
C GLU A 187 -3.46 21.33 10.91
N ALA A 188 -2.86 20.96 9.77
CA ALA A 188 -3.57 20.60 8.56
C ALA A 188 -4.57 19.45 8.77
N VAL A 189 -4.18 18.40 9.48
CA VAL A 189 -5.06 17.27 9.83
C VAL A 189 -6.21 17.69 10.76
N ARG A 190 -5.97 18.64 11.67
CA ARG A 190 -7.02 19.16 12.56
C ARG A 190 -8.01 20.06 11.85
N SER A 191 -7.62 20.74 10.78
CA SER A 191 -8.45 21.75 10.12
C SER A 191 -9.78 21.21 9.58
N GLU A 192 -9.87 19.88 9.36
CA GLU A 192 -11.03 19.19 8.77
C GLU A 192 -11.52 19.77 7.43
N SER A 193 -10.72 20.63 6.82
CA SER A 193 -10.92 21.23 5.51
C SER A 193 -10.04 20.53 4.47
N PHE A 194 -10.22 20.86 3.20
CA PHE A 194 -9.20 20.53 2.21
C PHE A 194 -7.91 21.29 2.54
N ALA A 195 -6.90 20.54 2.93
CA ALA A 195 -5.59 21.08 3.27
C ALA A 195 -4.53 20.60 2.28
N LEU A 196 -3.64 21.48 1.83
CA LEU A 196 -2.51 21.14 0.97
C LEU A 196 -1.21 21.71 1.53
N LEU A 197 -0.21 20.83 1.65
CA LEU A 197 1.16 21.17 2.02
C LEU A 197 2.08 20.85 0.83
N ASP A 198 2.63 21.90 0.20
CA ASP A 198 3.65 21.79 -0.85
C ASP A 198 5.03 21.75 -0.19
N ILE A 199 5.55 20.53 0.00
CA ILE A 199 6.77 20.28 0.77
C ILE A 199 7.93 20.06 -0.19
N TRP A 200 8.77 21.08 -0.37
CA TRP A 200 9.91 21.04 -1.26
C TRP A 200 11.05 20.23 -0.65
N GLU A 201 11.63 19.35 -1.46
CA GLU A 201 12.66 18.42 -1.03
C GLU A 201 13.73 18.16 -2.10
N LEU A 202 14.68 17.28 -1.81
CA LEU A 202 15.80 16.95 -2.68
C LEU A 202 15.65 15.55 -3.26
N CYS A 203 15.63 15.44 -4.60
CA CYS A 203 15.86 14.19 -5.31
C CYS A 203 17.38 14.01 -5.53
N THR A 204 18.04 13.26 -4.63
CA THR A 204 19.50 13.06 -4.64
C THR A 204 19.98 12.15 -5.77
N ALA A 205 19.08 11.35 -6.35
CA ALA A 205 19.42 10.46 -7.45
C ALA A 205 19.53 11.17 -8.80
N TYR A 206 18.64 12.16 -9.07
CA TYR A 206 18.55 12.74 -10.41
C TYR A 206 18.59 14.27 -10.42
N TYR A 207 17.67 14.94 -9.70
CA TYR A 207 17.57 16.41 -9.80
C TYR A 207 18.79 17.12 -9.21
N VAL A 208 19.28 16.68 -8.06
CA VAL A 208 20.43 17.26 -7.38
C VAL A 208 21.69 17.19 -8.24
N PRO A 209 22.14 16.02 -8.76
CA PRO A 209 23.35 15.95 -9.56
C PRO A 209 23.26 16.68 -10.90
N ASN A 210 22.07 16.72 -11.53
CA ASN A 210 21.89 17.37 -12.82
C ASN A 210 21.85 18.90 -12.75
N ASN A 211 21.55 19.48 -11.57
CA ASN A 211 21.34 20.90 -11.39
C ASN A 211 22.25 21.54 -10.33
N GLU A 212 23.24 20.79 -9.81
CA GLU A 212 24.07 21.22 -8.66
C GLU A 212 23.18 21.77 -7.51
N PHE A 213 22.03 21.09 -7.30
CA PHE A 213 20.96 21.58 -6.45
C PHE A 213 21.22 21.21 -4.98
N SER A 214 20.84 22.06 -4.07
CA SER A 214 21.10 21.91 -2.64
C SER A 214 19.94 22.44 -1.80
N ARG A 215 20.02 22.23 -0.49
CA ARG A 215 19.06 22.86 0.45
C ARG A 215 18.99 24.38 0.31
N LYS A 216 20.12 25.06 0.05
CA LYS A 216 20.15 26.52 -0.18
C LYS A 216 19.47 26.89 -1.50
N SER A 217 19.56 26.03 -2.50
CA SER A 217 18.94 26.25 -3.80
C SER A 217 17.41 26.23 -3.72
N LEU A 218 16.80 25.48 -2.79
CA LEU A 218 15.34 25.46 -2.59
C LEU A 218 14.82 26.87 -2.32
N GLU A 219 15.43 27.57 -1.35
CA GLU A 219 15.01 28.91 -0.99
C GLU A 219 15.29 29.93 -2.11
N ALA A 220 16.47 29.86 -2.75
CA ALA A 220 16.80 30.70 -3.89
C ALA A 220 15.81 30.51 -5.05
N THR A 221 15.45 29.28 -5.38
CA THR A 221 14.47 28.95 -6.40
C THR A 221 13.10 29.52 -6.07
N ARG A 222 12.66 29.39 -4.81
CA ARG A 222 11.38 29.94 -4.33
C ARG A 222 11.32 31.45 -4.53
N ILE A 223 12.38 32.16 -4.13
CA ILE A 223 12.48 33.62 -4.30
C ILE A 223 12.45 34.00 -5.77
N THR A 224 13.23 33.31 -6.61
CA THR A 224 13.30 33.58 -8.07
C THR A 224 11.95 33.37 -8.73
N LEU A 225 11.16 32.40 -8.30
CA LEU A 225 9.82 32.13 -8.81
C LEU A 225 8.74 33.07 -8.23
N GLY A 226 9.09 33.94 -7.28
CA GLY A 226 8.14 34.82 -6.60
C GLY A 226 7.10 34.08 -5.76
N MET A 227 7.41 32.87 -5.34
CA MET A 227 6.48 32.02 -4.57
C MET A 227 6.62 32.26 -3.07
N ALA A 228 5.52 32.59 -2.39
CA ALA A 228 5.50 32.76 -0.94
C ALA A 228 5.68 31.43 -0.18
N ALA A 229 6.21 31.47 1.04
CA ALA A 229 6.34 30.34 1.95
C ALA A 229 5.54 30.57 3.24
N GLY A 230 5.40 29.52 4.05
CA GLY A 230 4.61 29.50 5.26
C GLY A 230 3.13 29.21 4.99
N VAL A 231 2.26 29.61 5.89
CA VAL A 231 0.80 29.48 5.74
C VAL A 231 0.30 30.53 4.75
N LEU A 232 -0.17 30.10 3.60
CA LEU A 232 -0.63 30.96 2.50
C LEU A 232 -2.13 31.20 2.53
N GLN A 233 -2.88 30.24 3.10
CA GLN A 233 -4.32 30.36 3.30
C GLN A 233 -4.74 29.60 4.55
N ARG A 234 -5.66 30.21 5.29
CA ARG A 234 -6.37 29.61 6.43
C ARG A 234 -7.79 30.13 6.44
N GLU A 235 -8.72 29.28 6.03
CA GLU A 235 -10.14 29.63 5.93
C GLU A 235 -10.99 28.49 6.48
N THR A 236 -12.00 28.81 7.29
CA THR A 236 -12.95 27.83 7.78
C THR A 236 -14.14 27.75 6.84
N ARG A 237 -14.37 26.58 6.27
CA ARG A 237 -15.51 26.28 5.40
C ARG A 237 -16.16 24.97 5.83
N PRO A 238 -17.48 24.78 5.62
CA PRO A 238 -18.13 23.48 5.85
C PRO A 238 -17.45 22.37 5.08
N GLU A 239 -17.15 21.25 5.74
CA GLU A 239 -16.59 20.07 5.10
C GLU A 239 -17.65 19.40 4.24
N TYR A 240 -17.31 19.12 2.97
CA TYR A 240 -18.25 18.72 1.93
C TYR A 240 -18.94 17.38 2.22
N ALA A 241 -18.19 16.34 2.68
CA ALA A 241 -18.77 15.02 2.91
C ALA A 241 -19.82 15.03 4.03
N ARG A 242 -19.54 15.80 5.10
CA ARG A 242 -20.52 16.00 6.19
C ARG A 242 -21.73 16.81 5.74
N ALA A 243 -21.50 17.89 5.00
CA ALA A 243 -22.59 18.72 4.47
C ALA A 243 -23.48 17.92 3.49
N LEU A 244 -22.86 17.12 2.59
CA LEU A 244 -23.57 16.27 1.65
C LEU A 244 -24.44 15.23 2.38
N ARG A 245 -23.85 14.52 3.35
CA ARG A 245 -24.59 13.51 4.15
C ARG A 245 -25.79 14.10 4.87
N GLY A 246 -25.63 15.27 5.48
CA GLY A 246 -26.76 15.97 6.12
C GLY A 246 -27.88 16.34 5.12
N THR A 247 -27.52 16.70 3.90
CA THR A 247 -28.48 17.00 2.83
C THR A 247 -29.17 15.72 2.35
N GLU A 248 -28.43 14.62 2.15
CA GLU A 248 -29.00 13.33 1.72
C GLU A 248 -29.94 12.74 2.78
N GLU A 249 -29.58 12.81 4.05
CA GLU A 249 -30.45 12.37 5.15
C GLU A 249 -31.76 13.20 5.23
N CYS A 250 -31.63 14.49 5.00
CA CYS A 250 -32.79 15.37 4.92
C CYS A 250 -33.70 14.98 3.74
N PHE A 251 -33.11 14.71 2.57
CA PHE A 251 -33.80 14.32 1.36
C PHE A 251 -34.46 12.93 1.46
N ALA A 252 -33.74 11.95 2.04
CA ALA A 252 -34.26 10.60 2.28
C ALA A 252 -35.46 10.63 3.22
N ARG A 253 -35.41 11.42 4.31
CA ARG A 253 -36.52 11.62 5.23
C ARG A 253 -37.74 12.24 4.55
N SER A 254 -37.53 13.16 3.62
CA SER A 254 -38.62 13.83 2.90
C SER A 254 -39.32 12.92 1.87
N ARG A 255 -38.64 11.88 1.37
CA ARG A 255 -39.15 10.97 0.35
C ARG A 255 -39.69 9.63 0.86
N GLY A 256 -39.40 9.27 2.10
CA GLY A 256 -39.78 7.95 2.65
C GLY A 256 -39.16 6.77 1.89
N ALA A 257 -38.03 7.01 1.21
CA ALA A 257 -37.39 6.00 0.36
C ALA A 257 -36.60 5.02 1.21
N GLU A 258 -36.96 3.75 1.20
CA GLU A 258 -36.04 2.67 1.56
C GLU A 258 -34.94 2.57 0.49
N GLU A 259 -33.75 3.08 0.77
CA GLU A 259 -32.59 2.74 -0.02
C GLU A 259 -32.32 1.24 0.10
N LYS A 260 -32.40 0.53 -1.02
CA LYS A 260 -31.85 -0.83 -1.11
C LYS A 260 -30.34 -0.69 -1.31
N PRO A 261 -29.52 -0.85 -0.27
CA PRO A 261 -28.06 -0.77 -0.46
C PRO A 261 -27.63 -1.84 -1.47
N LEU A 262 -26.73 -1.45 -2.38
CA LEU A 262 -26.01 -2.39 -3.23
C LEU A 262 -25.24 -3.36 -2.31
N ARG A 263 -25.88 -4.48 -1.97
CA ARG A 263 -25.20 -5.52 -1.19
C ARG A 263 -24.34 -6.34 -2.13
N PRO A 264 -23.00 -6.39 -1.90
CA PRO A 264 -22.16 -7.35 -2.60
C PRO A 264 -22.78 -8.74 -2.43
N ARG A 265 -22.79 -9.55 -3.48
CA ARG A 265 -23.20 -10.96 -3.33
C ARG A 265 -22.07 -11.67 -2.58
N PRO A 266 -22.26 -12.06 -1.32
CA PRO A 266 -21.21 -12.76 -0.58
C PRO A 266 -20.94 -14.11 -1.23
N LEU A 267 -19.66 -14.54 -1.21
CA LEU A 267 -19.34 -15.92 -1.50
C LEU A 267 -19.94 -16.79 -0.38
N PRO A 268 -20.73 -17.81 -0.70
CA PRO A 268 -21.31 -18.66 0.33
C PRO A 268 -20.23 -19.52 0.99
N ALA A 269 -20.31 -19.72 2.29
CA ALA A 269 -19.51 -20.73 2.97
C ALA A 269 -20.05 -22.14 2.58
N LEU A 270 -19.26 -22.87 1.80
CA LEU A 270 -19.60 -24.22 1.33
C LEU A 270 -18.85 -25.31 2.11
N PHE A 271 -17.76 -24.91 2.76
CA PHE A 271 -16.88 -25.75 3.55
C PHE A 271 -16.73 -25.17 4.95
N SER A 272 -16.06 -25.88 5.83
CA SER A 272 -15.71 -25.41 7.17
C SER A 272 -14.20 -25.43 7.38
N SER A 273 -13.70 -24.50 8.16
CA SER A 273 -12.34 -24.45 8.66
C SER A 273 -12.30 -24.73 10.15
N THR A 274 -11.24 -25.35 10.63
CA THR A 274 -10.96 -25.55 12.07
C THR A 274 -10.10 -24.43 12.64
N LEU A 275 -9.77 -23.42 11.86
CA LEU A 275 -8.94 -22.29 12.27
C LEU A 275 -9.70 -21.45 13.32
N ASP A 276 -9.13 -21.32 14.52
CA ASP A 276 -9.70 -20.60 15.67
C ASP A 276 -9.08 -19.23 15.92
N ARG A 277 -7.94 -18.92 15.26
CA ARG A 277 -7.19 -17.67 15.36
C ARG A 277 -6.86 -17.10 13.97
N GLU A 278 -6.33 -15.89 13.96
CA GLU A 278 -5.73 -15.31 12.77
C GLU A 278 -4.49 -16.09 12.35
N PHE A 279 -4.36 -16.39 11.05
CA PHE A 279 -3.22 -17.06 10.44
C PHE A 279 -2.66 -16.24 9.30
N ARG A 280 -1.37 -15.93 9.37
CA ARG A 280 -0.64 -15.07 8.43
C ARG A 280 0.21 -15.90 7.51
N PHE A 281 -0.09 -15.85 6.22
CA PHE A 281 0.50 -16.69 5.20
C PHE A 281 1.18 -15.80 4.14
N VAL A 282 2.45 -16.07 3.83
CA VAL A 282 3.21 -15.31 2.82
C VAL A 282 3.69 -16.23 1.72
N ILE A 283 3.51 -15.81 0.47
CA ILE A 283 4.06 -16.47 -0.72
C ILE A 283 5.06 -15.53 -1.35
N ALA A 284 6.32 -15.95 -1.50
CA ALA A 284 7.40 -15.16 -2.08
C ALA A 284 8.00 -15.87 -3.31
N GLY A 285 7.90 -15.23 -4.47
CA GLY A 285 8.39 -15.77 -5.74
C GLY A 285 8.78 -14.68 -6.74
N SER A 286 8.89 -15.06 -8.02
CA SER A 286 9.18 -14.13 -9.13
C SER A 286 7.90 -13.65 -9.80
N ALA A 287 7.97 -12.46 -10.38
CA ALA A 287 6.94 -11.94 -11.28
C ALA A 287 6.72 -12.92 -12.46
N GLY A 288 5.46 -13.15 -12.82
CA GLY A 288 5.08 -14.17 -13.81
C GLY A 288 4.97 -15.61 -13.25
N GLY A 289 5.44 -15.87 -12.02
CA GLY A 289 5.34 -17.19 -11.34
C GLY A 289 3.97 -17.48 -10.73
N LYS A 290 2.92 -16.79 -11.13
CA LYS A 290 1.52 -16.96 -10.66
C LYS A 290 1.30 -16.74 -9.15
N VAL A 291 2.23 -16.07 -8.43
CA VAL A 291 2.14 -15.82 -6.97
C VAL A 291 0.82 -15.15 -6.61
N ARG A 292 0.51 -14.02 -7.22
CA ARG A 292 -0.73 -13.24 -6.95
C ARG A 292 -2.01 -14.02 -7.27
N SER A 293 -2.03 -14.73 -8.40
CA SER A 293 -3.20 -15.54 -8.78
C SER A 293 -3.41 -16.71 -7.84
N THR A 294 -2.33 -17.32 -7.36
CA THR A 294 -2.36 -18.36 -6.32
C THR A 294 -2.90 -17.79 -5.01
N ALA A 295 -2.37 -16.66 -4.56
CA ALA A 295 -2.82 -15.97 -3.34
C ALA A 295 -4.32 -15.67 -3.40
N ARG A 296 -4.80 -15.08 -4.50
CA ARG A 296 -6.22 -14.83 -4.71
C ARG A 296 -7.06 -16.10 -4.61
N LEU A 297 -6.63 -17.18 -5.26
CA LEU A 297 -7.33 -18.44 -5.28
C LEU A 297 -7.48 -19.03 -3.86
N ILE A 298 -6.41 -19.04 -3.07
CA ILE A 298 -6.47 -19.55 -1.70
C ILE A 298 -7.24 -18.61 -0.76
N GLY A 299 -7.23 -17.28 -1.02
CA GLY A 299 -8.09 -16.32 -0.34
C GLY A 299 -9.58 -16.60 -0.59
N GLU A 300 -9.96 -16.87 -1.85
CA GLU A 300 -11.32 -17.31 -2.21
C GLU A 300 -11.68 -18.64 -1.54
N ALA A 301 -10.76 -19.61 -1.49
CA ALA A 301 -10.97 -20.89 -0.82
C ALA A 301 -11.19 -20.74 0.69
N ALA A 302 -10.46 -19.84 1.33
CA ALA A 302 -10.65 -19.51 2.75
C ALA A 302 -12.06 -18.90 3.00
N ILE A 303 -12.53 -18.00 2.13
CA ILE A 303 -13.88 -17.42 2.22
C ILE A 303 -14.94 -18.52 2.02
N LEU A 304 -14.75 -19.42 1.03
CA LEU A 304 -15.63 -20.57 0.81
C LEU A 304 -15.64 -21.53 2.01
N SER A 305 -14.64 -21.46 2.87
CA SER A 305 -14.53 -22.25 4.10
C SER A 305 -15.01 -21.51 5.35
N GLY A 306 -15.74 -20.40 5.18
CA GLY A 306 -16.34 -19.62 6.26
C GLY A 306 -15.38 -18.66 6.97
N LEU A 307 -14.15 -18.49 6.47
CA LEU A 307 -13.19 -17.54 6.99
C LEU A 307 -13.32 -16.16 6.32
N ARG A 308 -12.79 -15.15 6.98
CA ARG A 308 -12.44 -13.88 6.36
C ARG A 308 -11.03 -13.99 5.78
N ALA A 309 -10.79 -13.30 4.68
CA ALA A 309 -9.48 -13.26 4.05
C ALA A 309 -9.12 -11.82 3.65
N ALA A 310 -7.86 -11.46 3.85
CA ALA A 310 -7.26 -10.25 3.30
C ALA A 310 -6.04 -10.64 2.47
N GLN A 311 -5.80 -9.94 1.37
CA GLN A 311 -4.64 -10.12 0.51
C GLN A 311 -3.99 -8.78 0.23
N GLN A 312 -2.66 -8.72 0.40
CA GLN A 312 -1.82 -7.60 -0.02
C GLN A 312 -0.70 -8.14 -0.90
N ASP A 313 -0.43 -7.45 -2.01
CA ASP A 313 0.60 -7.87 -2.97
C ASP A 313 1.71 -6.83 -3.05
N ASP A 314 2.96 -7.30 -3.06
CA ASP A 314 4.15 -6.51 -3.34
C ASP A 314 4.83 -7.03 -4.62
N TYR A 315 5.04 -6.13 -5.59
CA TYR A 315 5.65 -6.43 -6.87
C TYR A 315 6.33 -5.19 -7.44
N PRO A 316 7.43 -5.34 -8.19
CA PRO A 316 8.15 -4.21 -8.75
C PRO A 316 7.35 -3.49 -9.83
N VAL A 317 7.69 -2.25 -10.06
CA VAL A 317 7.06 -1.37 -11.06
C VAL A 317 7.23 -1.92 -12.49
N THR A 318 8.32 -2.64 -12.74
CA THR A 318 8.61 -3.21 -14.08
C THR A 318 7.86 -4.50 -14.30
N VAL A 319 7.04 -4.53 -15.34
CA VAL A 319 6.19 -5.69 -15.68
C VAL A 319 7.02 -6.94 -15.98
N GLN A 320 6.64 -8.07 -15.38
CA GLN A 320 7.22 -9.41 -15.58
C GLN A 320 8.70 -9.59 -15.20
N THR A 321 9.28 -8.69 -14.41
CA THR A 321 10.65 -8.82 -13.91
C THR A 321 10.69 -8.67 -12.39
N GLY A 322 11.65 -9.37 -11.74
CA GLY A 322 11.87 -9.27 -10.31
C GLY A 322 10.90 -10.09 -9.46
N HIS A 323 10.69 -9.67 -8.24
CA HIS A 323 9.93 -10.40 -7.22
C HIS A 323 8.41 -10.28 -7.36
N SER A 324 7.71 -11.19 -6.73
CA SER A 324 6.28 -11.10 -6.44
C SER A 324 6.04 -11.70 -5.07
N ILE A 325 5.49 -10.91 -4.14
CA ILE A 325 5.15 -11.37 -2.80
C ILE A 325 3.66 -11.14 -2.59
N SER A 326 2.99 -12.13 -2.04
CA SER A 326 1.60 -12.00 -1.60
C SER A 326 1.50 -12.32 -0.12
N GLU A 327 0.99 -11.38 0.65
CA GLU A 327 0.61 -11.53 2.04
C GLU A 327 -0.87 -11.90 2.12
N LEU A 328 -1.18 -12.89 2.92
CA LEU A 328 -2.54 -13.35 3.16
C LEU A 328 -2.80 -13.46 4.65
N ILE A 329 -3.97 -13.06 5.06
CA ILE A 329 -4.47 -13.27 6.41
C ILE A 329 -5.78 -14.03 6.31
N PHE A 330 -5.87 -15.14 7.04
CA PHE A 330 -7.09 -15.91 7.21
C PHE A 330 -7.56 -15.78 8.65
N SER A 331 -8.85 -15.52 8.88
CA SER A 331 -9.36 -15.31 10.23
C SER A 331 -10.83 -15.74 10.36
N PRO A 332 -11.21 -16.39 11.47
CA PRO A 332 -12.62 -16.60 11.80
C PRO A 332 -13.32 -15.30 12.23
N ARG A 333 -12.55 -14.24 12.53
CA ARG A 333 -13.02 -12.94 13.01
C ARG A 333 -12.69 -11.84 12.00
N GLU A 334 -13.14 -10.63 12.29
CA GLU A 334 -12.82 -9.46 11.48
C GLU A 334 -11.31 -9.18 11.46
N ILE A 335 -10.78 -8.93 10.25
CA ILE A 335 -9.37 -8.57 10.03
C ILE A 335 -9.28 -7.05 10.08
N LEU A 336 -8.60 -6.52 11.09
CA LEU A 336 -8.48 -5.09 11.34
C LEU A 336 -7.22 -4.48 10.75
N PHE A 337 -6.19 -5.30 10.49
CA PHE A 337 -4.93 -4.90 9.89
C PHE A 337 -4.53 -5.92 8.82
N THR A 338 -4.23 -5.45 7.61
CA THR A 338 -4.02 -6.32 6.44
C THR A 338 -2.55 -6.64 6.15
N GLY A 339 -1.60 -6.03 6.87
CA GLY A 339 -0.16 -6.31 6.70
C GLY A 339 0.31 -7.51 7.53
N VAL A 340 1.34 -8.18 7.02
CA VAL A 340 1.98 -9.30 7.72
C VAL A 340 3.37 -8.87 8.21
N THR A 341 3.51 -8.70 9.51
CA THR A 341 4.82 -8.42 10.14
C THR A 341 5.55 -9.69 10.58
N ARG A 342 4.80 -10.71 11.02
CA ARG A 342 5.28 -12.03 11.41
C ARG A 342 4.44 -13.09 10.73
N PRO A 343 4.97 -13.82 9.74
CA PRO A 343 4.23 -14.89 9.11
C PRO A 343 4.16 -16.13 10.01
N ASP A 344 2.97 -16.76 10.07
CA ASP A 344 2.81 -18.10 10.60
C ASP A 344 3.34 -19.15 9.59
N ALA A 345 3.26 -18.83 8.29
CA ALA A 345 3.84 -19.65 7.24
C ALA A 345 4.41 -18.79 6.10
N LEU A 346 5.57 -19.17 5.61
CA LEU A 346 6.24 -18.59 4.45
C LEU A 346 6.49 -19.68 3.40
N VAL A 347 5.97 -19.51 2.19
CA VAL A 347 6.27 -20.32 1.01
C VAL A 347 7.26 -19.57 0.14
N LEU A 348 8.48 -20.08 0.04
CA LEU A 348 9.56 -19.50 -0.73
C LEU A 348 9.74 -20.24 -2.05
N VAL A 349 9.35 -19.59 -3.15
CA VAL A 349 9.23 -20.23 -4.47
C VAL A 349 10.48 -20.06 -5.34
N THR A 350 11.10 -18.87 -5.30
CA THR A 350 12.21 -18.51 -6.20
C THR A 350 13.22 -17.58 -5.52
N GLU A 351 14.39 -17.42 -6.18
CA GLU A 351 15.46 -16.55 -5.70
C GLU A 351 15.07 -15.07 -5.60
N ASP A 352 14.26 -14.55 -6.54
CA ASP A 352 13.79 -13.18 -6.46
C ASP A 352 12.90 -13.00 -5.22
N GLY A 353 12.02 -13.98 -4.95
CA GLY A 353 11.24 -14.01 -3.73
C GLY A 353 12.12 -14.05 -2.47
N ARG A 354 13.16 -14.89 -2.47
CA ARG A 354 14.11 -15.01 -1.34
C ARG A 354 14.80 -13.69 -1.01
N LYS A 355 15.29 -12.98 -2.03
CA LYS A 355 16.00 -11.69 -1.85
C LYS A 355 15.10 -10.65 -1.18
N MET A 356 13.83 -10.62 -1.56
CA MET A 356 12.87 -9.64 -1.03
C MET A 356 12.20 -10.08 0.28
N ALA A 357 12.09 -11.39 0.53
CA ALA A 357 11.49 -11.94 1.74
C ALA A 357 12.41 -11.89 2.98
N GLY A 358 13.56 -11.22 2.93
CA GLY A 358 14.57 -11.23 4.00
C GLY A 358 14.02 -10.80 5.37
N HIS A 359 13.12 -9.83 5.41
CA HIS A 359 12.49 -9.38 6.67
C HIS A 359 11.50 -10.43 7.21
N TYR A 360 10.74 -11.15 6.36
CA TYR A 360 9.89 -12.26 6.81
C TYR A 360 10.73 -13.42 7.33
N LEU A 361 11.83 -13.77 6.65
CA LEU A 361 12.73 -14.83 7.10
C LEU A 361 13.29 -14.56 8.49
N ARG A 362 13.67 -13.31 8.78
CA ARG A 362 14.14 -12.89 10.11
C ARG A 362 13.03 -12.88 11.18
N ALA A 363 11.78 -12.70 10.76
CA ALA A 363 10.63 -12.63 11.66
C ALA A 363 10.02 -14.01 11.98
N LEU A 364 10.53 -15.09 11.37
CA LEU A 364 10.07 -16.45 11.65
C LEU A 364 10.44 -16.86 13.07
N THR A 365 9.54 -17.60 13.71
CA THR A 365 9.70 -18.14 15.07
C THR A 365 9.66 -19.68 15.03
N PRO A 366 9.97 -20.40 16.13
CA PRO A 366 9.86 -21.86 16.19
C PRO A 366 8.44 -22.39 15.92
N GLU A 367 7.41 -21.57 16.07
CA GLU A 367 6.01 -21.90 15.78
C GLU A 367 5.65 -21.68 14.31
N SER A 368 6.46 -20.90 13.60
CA SER A 368 6.26 -20.61 12.17
C SER A 368 6.65 -21.80 11.28
N TRP A 369 6.18 -21.78 10.02
CA TRP A 369 6.52 -22.75 8.99
C TRP A 369 7.27 -22.07 7.86
N LEU A 370 8.32 -22.74 7.36
CA LEU A 370 9.03 -22.34 6.15
C LEU A 370 8.97 -23.51 5.13
N PHE A 371 8.36 -23.24 3.98
CA PHE A 371 8.25 -24.18 2.89
C PHE A 371 9.17 -23.78 1.75
N VAL A 372 10.08 -24.65 1.34
CA VAL A 372 11.10 -24.41 0.34
C VAL A 372 11.26 -25.59 -0.63
N THR A 373 11.94 -25.35 -1.75
CA THR A 373 12.49 -26.39 -2.62
C THR A 373 13.90 -26.80 -2.16
N PRO A 374 14.47 -27.92 -2.67
CA PRO A 374 15.84 -28.35 -2.33
C PRO A 374 16.91 -27.28 -2.55
N GLU A 375 16.69 -26.38 -3.51
CA GLU A 375 17.56 -25.24 -3.81
C GLU A 375 17.77 -24.31 -2.60
N TYR A 376 16.76 -24.20 -1.70
CA TYR A 376 16.82 -23.34 -0.50
C TYR A 376 16.89 -24.14 0.81
N ALA A 377 17.17 -25.43 0.75
CA ALA A 377 17.28 -26.27 1.95
C ALA A 377 18.37 -25.80 2.93
N TRP A 378 19.39 -25.10 2.43
CA TRP A 378 20.49 -24.53 3.19
C TRP A 378 20.12 -23.35 4.08
N LEU A 379 18.95 -22.73 3.89
CA LEU A 379 18.55 -21.58 4.71
C LEU A 379 18.42 -21.97 6.17
N GLU A 380 19.16 -21.28 7.04
CA GLU A 380 19.01 -21.39 8.48
C GLU A 380 17.79 -20.61 8.96
N THR A 381 16.99 -21.22 9.83
CA THR A 381 15.75 -20.63 10.36
C THR A 381 15.36 -21.30 11.66
N PRO A 382 14.78 -20.57 12.63
CA PRO A 382 14.14 -21.19 13.81
C PRO A 382 12.84 -21.91 13.47
N ALA A 383 12.22 -21.62 12.31
CA ALA A 383 10.93 -22.16 11.92
C ALA A 383 11.00 -23.65 11.55
N ARG A 384 9.84 -24.29 11.60
CA ARG A 384 9.65 -25.68 11.09
C ARG A 384 9.81 -25.65 9.59
N LYS A 385 10.98 -26.11 9.10
CA LYS A 385 11.29 -26.10 7.68
C LYS A 385 10.85 -27.41 7.02
N ILE A 386 10.12 -27.28 5.91
CA ILE A 386 9.75 -28.41 5.03
C ILE A 386 10.33 -28.15 3.64
N VAL A 387 11.02 -29.15 3.13
CA VAL A 387 11.63 -29.14 1.80
C VAL A 387 10.79 -30.02 0.86
N PHE A 388 10.16 -29.41 -0.14
CA PHE A 388 9.38 -30.15 -1.15
C PHE A 388 10.28 -30.50 -2.34
N ASN A 389 10.61 -31.79 -2.50
CA ASN A 389 11.29 -32.30 -3.68
C ASN A 389 10.29 -32.87 -4.70
N PHE A 390 9.82 -32.03 -5.60
CA PHE A 390 8.83 -32.40 -6.60
C PHE A 390 9.35 -33.37 -7.67
N GLU A 391 10.66 -33.40 -7.93
CA GLU A 391 11.30 -34.33 -8.85
C GLU A 391 11.26 -35.75 -8.27
N GLU A 392 11.56 -35.93 -6.99
CA GLU A 392 11.43 -37.21 -6.29
C GLU A 392 9.98 -37.68 -6.21
N ALA A 393 9.03 -36.75 -6.11
CA ALA A 393 7.60 -37.07 -6.16
C ALA A 393 7.09 -37.40 -7.58
N GLY A 394 7.97 -37.41 -8.58
CA GLY A 394 7.62 -37.71 -9.98
C GLY A 394 6.84 -36.64 -10.71
N ILE A 395 6.80 -35.41 -10.16
CA ILE A 395 6.05 -34.29 -10.75
C ILE A 395 6.91 -33.61 -11.81
N LYS A 396 6.55 -33.81 -13.10
CA LYS A 396 7.25 -33.23 -14.25
C LYS A 396 6.66 -31.87 -14.64
N GLY A 397 7.52 -30.90 -14.97
CA GLY A 397 7.10 -29.61 -15.60
C GLY A 397 6.69 -28.50 -14.64
N GLY A 398 7.03 -28.57 -13.36
CA GLY A 398 6.54 -27.71 -12.28
C GLY A 398 6.90 -26.20 -12.33
N LYS A 399 7.82 -25.74 -13.19
CA LYS A 399 8.31 -24.34 -13.13
C LYS A 399 7.22 -23.27 -13.35
N LYS A 400 6.29 -23.51 -14.28
CA LYS A 400 5.24 -22.53 -14.63
C LYS A 400 4.18 -22.38 -13.53
N ASN A 401 3.89 -23.47 -12.79
CA ASN A 401 2.86 -23.52 -11.74
C ASN A 401 3.46 -23.76 -10.34
N LEU A 402 4.76 -23.58 -10.18
CA LEU A 402 5.47 -23.90 -8.94
C LEU A 402 4.86 -23.17 -7.73
N GLY A 403 4.46 -21.91 -7.89
CA GLY A 403 3.78 -21.16 -6.85
C GLY A 403 2.48 -21.83 -6.37
N LEU A 404 1.63 -22.27 -7.29
CA LEU A 404 0.40 -22.98 -6.94
C LEU A 404 0.69 -24.35 -6.32
N LEU A 405 1.62 -25.11 -6.90
CA LEU A 405 1.99 -26.43 -6.43
C LEU A 405 2.54 -26.42 -5.01
N MET A 406 3.54 -25.54 -4.74
CA MET A 406 4.12 -25.39 -3.40
C MET A 406 3.08 -24.91 -2.37
N THR A 407 2.25 -23.94 -2.76
CA THR A 407 1.23 -23.42 -1.86
C THR A 407 0.18 -24.48 -1.54
N ALA A 408 -0.27 -25.25 -2.52
CA ALA A 408 -1.20 -26.34 -2.31
C ALA A 408 -0.61 -27.44 -1.40
N ALA A 409 0.66 -27.80 -1.60
CA ALA A 409 1.38 -28.73 -0.73
C ALA A 409 1.48 -28.19 0.71
N ALA A 410 1.81 -26.91 0.87
CA ALA A 410 1.85 -26.23 2.18
C ALA A 410 0.47 -26.25 2.88
N LEU A 411 -0.61 -25.97 2.15
CA LEU A 411 -1.97 -26.02 2.70
C LEU A 411 -2.36 -27.42 3.17
N ARG A 412 -1.92 -28.48 2.49
CA ARG A 412 -2.13 -29.87 2.94
C ARG A 412 -1.43 -30.15 4.27
N VAL A 413 -0.22 -29.66 4.45
CA VAL A 413 0.53 -29.79 5.70
C VAL A 413 -0.14 -28.99 6.82
N LEU A 414 -0.54 -27.76 6.53
CA LEU A 414 -1.11 -26.83 7.52
C LEU A 414 -2.56 -27.15 7.88
N ASN A 415 -3.29 -27.82 6.98
CA ASN A 415 -4.70 -28.19 7.15
C ASN A 415 -5.61 -27.03 7.62
N LEU A 416 -5.40 -25.83 7.05
CA LEU A 416 -6.15 -24.61 7.45
C LEU A 416 -7.63 -24.69 7.03
N PHE A 417 -7.90 -25.29 5.88
CA PHE A 417 -9.22 -25.55 5.32
C PHE A 417 -9.13 -26.67 4.25
N PRO A 418 -10.25 -27.32 3.88
CA PRO A 418 -10.24 -28.43 2.94
C PRO A 418 -9.69 -28.04 1.58
N ILE A 419 -8.86 -28.88 0.97
CA ILE A 419 -8.36 -28.67 -0.41
C ILE A 419 -9.50 -28.62 -1.43
N ALA A 420 -10.62 -29.28 -1.18
CA ALA A 420 -11.83 -29.17 -1.99
C ALA A 420 -12.34 -27.73 -2.12
N ALA A 421 -12.08 -26.87 -1.14
CA ALA A 421 -12.37 -25.43 -1.23
C ALA A 421 -11.50 -24.75 -2.29
N CYS A 422 -10.22 -25.15 -2.43
CA CYS A 422 -9.35 -24.64 -3.49
C CYS A 422 -9.82 -25.11 -4.88
N GLU A 423 -10.28 -26.36 -5.00
CA GLU A 423 -10.86 -26.87 -6.25
C GLU A 423 -12.09 -26.04 -6.66
N GLU A 424 -12.98 -25.79 -5.72
CA GLU A 424 -14.18 -25.00 -5.98
C GLU A 424 -13.83 -23.55 -6.34
N ALA A 425 -12.85 -22.93 -5.67
CA ALA A 425 -12.35 -21.61 -6.03
C ALA A 425 -11.81 -21.58 -7.47
N ILE A 426 -11.03 -22.59 -7.88
CA ILE A 426 -10.54 -22.71 -9.26
C ILE A 426 -11.70 -22.82 -10.26
N ARG A 427 -12.72 -23.65 -9.96
CA ARG A 427 -13.87 -23.82 -10.84
C ARG A 427 -14.65 -22.53 -11.03
N ARG A 428 -14.76 -21.70 -10.01
CA ARG A 428 -15.49 -20.42 -10.04
C ARG A 428 -14.73 -19.28 -10.70
N SER A 429 -13.43 -19.17 -10.43
CA SER A 429 -12.63 -18.01 -10.81
C SER A 429 -11.86 -18.19 -12.12
N SER A 430 -11.69 -19.43 -12.62
CA SER A 430 -10.86 -19.72 -13.80
C SER A 430 -11.68 -20.22 -14.99
N ARG A 431 -11.23 -19.86 -16.20
CA ARG A 431 -11.78 -20.36 -17.48
C ARG A 431 -10.85 -21.42 -18.06
N SER A 432 -11.40 -22.33 -18.89
CA SER A 432 -10.61 -23.25 -19.71
C SER A 432 -9.65 -22.47 -20.64
N PRO A 433 -8.38 -22.87 -20.86
CA PRO A 433 -7.74 -24.09 -20.33
C PRO A 433 -7.05 -23.90 -18.96
N ILE A 434 -7.02 -22.70 -18.40
CA ILE A 434 -6.31 -22.39 -17.13
C ILE A 434 -6.92 -23.17 -15.96
N ARG A 435 -8.23 -23.43 -16.01
CA ARG A 435 -8.94 -24.19 -15.00
C ARG A 435 -8.41 -25.60 -14.87
N GLU A 436 -8.33 -26.30 -16.00
CA GLU A 436 -7.89 -27.68 -16.08
C GLU A 436 -6.43 -27.81 -15.62
N GLU A 437 -5.54 -26.95 -16.10
CA GLU A 437 -4.13 -26.88 -15.69
C GLU A 437 -3.99 -26.65 -14.17
N SER A 438 -4.81 -25.78 -13.61
CA SER A 438 -4.76 -25.45 -12.17
C SER A 438 -5.30 -26.61 -11.31
N LEU A 439 -6.37 -27.29 -11.75
CA LEU A 439 -6.90 -28.45 -11.06
C LEU A 439 -5.92 -29.63 -11.09
N GLU A 440 -5.26 -29.84 -12.22
CA GLU A 440 -4.21 -30.85 -12.34
C GLU A 440 -3.04 -30.56 -11.39
N THR A 441 -2.56 -29.31 -11.36
CA THR A 441 -1.51 -28.88 -10.44
C THR A 441 -1.91 -29.09 -8.98
N LEU A 442 -3.16 -28.78 -8.64
CA LEU A 442 -3.69 -28.99 -7.29
C LEU A 442 -3.75 -30.48 -6.94
N ALA A 443 -4.15 -31.34 -7.88
CA ALA A 443 -4.16 -32.80 -7.69
C ALA A 443 -2.74 -33.33 -7.48
N GLN A 444 -1.76 -32.86 -8.27
CA GLN A 444 -0.35 -33.27 -8.13
C GLN A 444 0.23 -32.93 -6.75
N SER A 445 -0.25 -31.88 -6.07
CA SER A 445 0.19 -31.57 -4.71
C SER A 445 -0.10 -32.68 -3.69
N ALA A 446 -1.00 -33.64 -3.99
CA ALA A 446 -1.26 -34.78 -3.13
C ALA A 446 -0.07 -35.74 -3.05
N LEU A 447 0.73 -35.84 -4.13
CA LEU A 447 1.92 -36.68 -4.19
C LEU A 447 3.03 -36.25 -3.22
N THR A 448 2.94 -35.05 -2.68
CA THR A 448 3.90 -34.51 -1.68
C THR A 448 3.53 -34.91 -0.25
N ALA A 449 2.36 -35.46 -0.01
CA ALA A 449 1.89 -35.83 1.32
C ALA A 449 2.74 -36.95 1.95
N ASP A 450 3.37 -37.78 1.13
CA ASP A 450 4.22 -38.90 1.56
C ASP A 450 5.71 -38.55 1.67
N LEU A 451 6.10 -37.27 1.37
CA LEU A 451 7.47 -36.82 1.55
C LEU A 451 7.73 -36.64 3.04
N PRO A 452 8.80 -37.27 3.60
CA PRO A 452 9.10 -37.13 5.01
C PRO A 452 9.37 -35.66 5.32
N ALA A 453 8.66 -35.13 6.33
CA ALA A 453 9.01 -33.85 6.93
C ALA A 453 10.43 -34.01 7.48
N VAL A 454 11.43 -33.41 6.85
CA VAL A 454 12.78 -33.39 7.38
C VAL A 454 12.78 -32.48 8.59
N ALA A 455 12.49 -33.05 9.76
CA ALA A 455 12.79 -32.41 11.03
C ALA A 455 14.30 -32.30 11.12
N LEU A 456 14.85 -31.09 11.03
CA LEU A 456 16.26 -30.87 11.33
C LEU A 456 16.46 -31.09 12.85
N PRO A 457 17.60 -31.68 13.26
CA PRO A 457 17.93 -31.87 14.66
C PRO A 457 17.99 -30.51 15.36
N GLY A 458 17.52 -30.50 16.62
CA GLY A 458 17.47 -29.36 17.51
C GLY A 458 18.84 -28.73 17.85
#